data_d9ccdd3c2c2fea52fb4b3405d355c909
#
_entry.id   d9ccdd3c2c2fea52fb4b3405d355c909
#
_cell.length_a   1.000
_cell.length_b   1.000
_cell.length_c   1.000
_cell.angle_alpha   90.00
_cell.angle_beta   90.00
_cell.angle_gamma   90.00
#
_symmetry.space_group_name_H-M   'P 1'
#
loop_
_entity.id
_entity.type
_entity.pdbx_description
1 polymer ?
#
loop_
_entity_poly.entity_id
_entity_poly.type
_entity_poly.pdbx_seq_one_letter_code
_entity_poly.pdbx_strand_id
1 'polypeptide(L)'
;MTKLFLPLSIFILTCTHSLAEAPNKTQGDPSTELANAMANTAAIINSIPDIIFYKDIDGVYRGGNQAWAELLGKPLNELIGKTDLDLFPEDVAKFFREKDQEMLTSKATKRNEERVSNADGKNILLDTVKTPWVDQNGNTLGVLGICRDITPKSNNEREVRAANDQFYAALNAMFTGELAPMNAIWSHSDDISNQGPFGARMDGWEAVGAQFKKEAAMKLGGSITCKNLIVHAGRHLAYTVCVEHGENMTAAGKPVEVSHRATNIFRREEGQWRLIHHHTDLSPQLDNADDK
;
A
#
# COMPACT_ATOMS: atom_id res chain seq x y z
N MET A 1 79.90 37.29 -29.00
CA MET A 1 78.71 37.42 -28.12
C MET A 1 78.56 36.14 -27.30
N THR A 2 79.15 36.15 -26.14
CA THR A 2 79.37 34.96 -25.30
C THR A 2 78.33 35.01 -24.20
N LYS A 3 77.38 34.00 -24.16
CA LYS A 3 76.39 33.87 -23.07
C LYS A 3 76.97 33.00 -21.98
N LEU A 4 77.10 33.61 -20.80
CA LEU A 4 77.56 33.03 -19.56
C LEU A 4 76.44 32.14 -18.99
N PHE A 5 76.69 30.85 -18.73
CA PHE A 5 75.87 29.95 -17.97
C PHE A 5 76.34 29.91 -16.52
N LEU A 6 75.48 30.32 -15.58
CA LEU A 6 75.68 30.08 -14.16
C LEU A 6 75.04 28.73 -13.79
N PRO A 7 75.68 27.88 -12.99
CA PRO A 7 75.04 26.65 -12.48
C PRO A 7 74.22 26.94 -11.28
N LEU A 8 72.96 26.43 -11.31
CA LEU A 8 71.98 26.47 -10.24
C LEU A 8 72.29 25.34 -9.24
N SER A 9 72.84 25.71 -8.07
CA SER A 9 73.04 24.76 -6.98
C SER A 9 71.77 24.36 -6.34
N ILE A 10 71.40 23.08 -6.47
CA ILE A 10 70.19 22.49 -5.81
C ILE A 10 70.55 22.15 -4.36
N PHE A 11 70.00 22.89 -3.40
CA PHE A 11 70.02 22.55 -1.99
C PHE A 11 69.01 21.45 -1.76
N ILE A 12 69.44 20.20 -1.54
CA ILE A 12 68.55 19.11 -1.06
C ILE A 12 68.44 19.27 0.45
N LEU A 13 67.29 19.83 0.87
CA LEU A 13 66.91 19.88 2.25
C LEU A 13 66.29 18.49 2.62
N THR A 14 67.09 17.65 3.26
CA THR A 14 66.61 16.38 3.82
C THR A 14 65.72 16.66 5.03
N CYS A 15 64.38 16.71 4.78
CA CYS A 15 63.40 16.76 5.82
C CYS A 15 63.18 15.33 6.32
N THR A 16 63.81 14.95 7.43
CA THR A 16 63.51 13.72 8.15
C THR A 16 62.17 13.89 8.84
N HIS A 17 61.09 13.55 8.13
CA HIS A 17 59.79 13.35 8.78
C HIS A 17 59.87 12.04 9.57
N SER A 18 59.92 12.18 10.87
CA SER A 18 59.56 11.10 11.77
C SER A 18 58.10 10.67 11.42
N LEU A 19 57.99 9.51 10.79
CA LEU A 19 56.69 8.85 10.65
C LEU A 19 56.25 8.48 12.07
N ALA A 20 55.41 9.33 12.65
CA ALA A 20 54.63 8.91 13.81
C ALA A 20 53.81 7.70 13.38
N GLU A 21 54.12 6.54 13.94
CA GLU A 21 53.33 5.33 13.79
C GLU A 21 51.89 5.71 14.15
N ALA A 22 50.96 5.53 13.18
CA ALA A 22 49.52 5.58 13.42
C ALA A 22 49.21 4.61 14.58
N PRO A 23 48.37 5.01 15.53
CA PRO A 23 48.05 4.13 16.66
C PRO A 23 47.55 2.80 16.11
N ASN A 24 48.26 1.74 16.47
CA ASN A 24 47.88 0.35 16.16
C ASN A 24 46.47 0.17 16.63
N LYS A 25 45.48 0.11 15.70
CA LYS A 25 44.13 -0.28 16.03
C LYS A 25 44.24 -1.68 16.65
N THR A 26 44.12 -1.77 17.96
CA THR A 26 44.00 -3.04 18.66
C THR A 26 42.91 -3.81 17.93
N GLN A 27 43.32 -4.86 17.22
CA GLN A 27 42.38 -5.82 16.63
C GLN A 27 41.56 -6.33 17.81
N GLY A 28 40.26 -5.99 17.81
CA GLY A 28 39.31 -6.50 18.81
C GLY A 28 39.31 -8.03 18.77
N ASP A 29 39.03 -8.65 19.89
CA ASP A 29 38.86 -10.09 19.94
C ASP A 29 37.82 -10.52 18.88
N PRO A 30 38.17 -11.46 17.96
CA PRO A 30 37.26 -11.89 16.88
C PRO A 30 35.90 -12.37 17.37
N SER A 31 35.81 -12.92 18.58
CA SER A 31 34.56 -13.32 19.20
C SER A 31 33.69 -12.11 19.57
N THR A 32 34.29 -11.03 20.05
CA THR A 32 33.61 -9.77 20.35
C THR A 32 33.16 -9.04 19.08
N GLU A 33 33.98 -9.04 18.04
CA GLU A 33 33.60 -8.46 16.75
C GLU A 33 32.43 -9.20 16.11
N LEU A 34 32.43 -10.54 16.14
CA LEU A 34 31.31 -11.37 15.66
C LEU A 34 30.04 -11.11 16.46
N ALA A 35 30.14 -11.08 17.81
CA ALA A 35 28.99 -10.80 18.67
C ALA A 35 28.40 -9.42 18.39
N ASN A 36 29.23 -8.39 18.21
CA ASN A 36 28.79 -7.05 17.85
C ASN A 36 28.14 -7.01 16.44
N ALA A 37 28.68 -7.71 15.46
CA ALA A 37 28.11 -7.80 14.13
C ALA A 37 26.71 -8.47 14.15
N MET A 38 26.57 -9.55 14.92
CA MET A 38 25.28 -10.22 15.12
C MET A 38 24.27 -9.32 15.83
N ALA A 39 24.67 -8.62 16.89
CA ALA A 39 23.83 -7.69 17.62
C ALA A 39 23.36 -6.54 16.73
N ASN A 40 24.26 -5.97 15.94
CA ASN A 40 23.95 -4.91 14.99
C ASN A 40 22.95 -5.40 13.92
N THR A 41 23.17 -6.59 13.36
CA THR A 41 22.25 -7.19 12.38
C THR A 41 20.87 -7.38 12.99
N ALA A 42 20.78 -7.93 14.20
CA ALA A 42 19.51 -8.08 14.91
C ALA A 42 18.83 -6.72 15.16
N ALA A 43 19.58 -5.70 15.58
CA ALA A 43 19.04 -4.35 15.79
C ALA A 43 18.49 -3.74 14.47
N ILE A 44 19.20 -3.93 13.34
CA ILE A 44 18.74 -3.45 12.04
C ILE A 44 17.42 -4.12 11.64
N ILE A 45 17.35 -5.46 11.65
CA ILE A 45 16.13 -6.15 11.22
C ILE A 45 14.96 -5.89 12.19
N ASN A 46 15.21 -5.69 13.49
CA ASN A 46 14.18 -5.32 14.48
C ASN A 46 13.70 -3.86 14.35
N SER A 47 14.44 -2.98 13.68
CA SER A 47 13.97 -1.63 13.38
C SER A 47 12.99 -1.59 12.19
N ILE A 48 12.87 -2.69 11.44
CA ILE A 48 11.96 -2.82 10.30
C ILE A 48 10.59 -3.28 10.80
N PRO A 49 9.51 -2.52 10.52
CA PRO A 49 8.17 -2.87 11.00
C PRO A 49 7.55 -4.04 10.26
N ASP A 50 8.04 -4.36 9.05
CA ASP A 50 7.59 -5.53 8.31
C ASP A 50 8.11 -6.81 8.99
N ILE A 51 7.32 -7.87 8.94
CA ILE A 51 7.68 -9.18 9.48
C ILE A 51 8.80 -9.77 8.62
N ILE A 52 9.87 -10.20 9.25
CA ILE A 52 11.01 -10.87 8.59
C ILE A 52 11.22 -12.23 9.25
N PHE A 53 11.32 -13.26 8.44
CA PHE A 53 11.72 -14.60 8.85
C PHE A 53 12.60 -15.27 7.80
N TYR A 54 13.38 -16.26 8.21
CA TYR A 54 14.07 -17.11 7.26
C TYR A 54 14.04 -18.57 7.72
N LYS A 55 13.91 -19.48 6.74
CA LYS A 55 13.84 -20.92 6.90
C LYS A 55 14.93 -21.58 6.08
N ASP A 56 15.39 -22.74 6.50
CA ASP A 56 16.21 -23.60 5.65
C ASP A 56 15.39 -24.30 4.57
N ILE A 57 16.07 -25.11 3.74
CA ILE A 57 15.44 -25.86 2.64
C ILE A 57 14.39 -26.88 3.13
N ASP A 58 14.50 -27.35 4.37
CA ASP A 58 13.55 -28.27 4.98
C ASP A 58 12.32 -27.57 5.56
N GLY A 59 12.32 -26.21 5.58
CA GLY A 59 11.24 -25.39 6.07
C GLY A 59 11.30 -25.13 7.58
N VAL A 60 12.47 -25.39 8.19
CA VAL A 60 12.70 -25.08 9.61
C VAL A 60 13.09 -23.62 9.77
N TYR A 61 12.39 -22.90 10.63
CA TYR A 61 12.70 -21.51 10.94
C TYR A 61 14.07 -21.37 11.63
N ARG A 62 14.94 -20.58 11.04
CA ARG A 62 16.31 -20.33 11.51
C ARG A 62 16.46 -18.95 12.14
N GLY A 63 15.48 -18.07 11.94
CA GLY A 63 15.43 -16.77 12.58
C GLY A 63 14.37 -15.86 12.00
N GLY A 64 14.28 -14.66 12.59
CA GLY A 64 13.35 -13.61 12.21
C GLY A 64 13.54 -12.38 13.09
N ASN A 65 12.69 -11.37 12.88
CA ASN A 65 12.71 -10.15 13.68
C ASN A 65 11.62 -10.15 14.77
N GLN A 66 11.64 -9.08 15.59
CA GLN A 66 10.69 -8.92 16.69
C GLN A 66 9.23 -8.86 16.18
N ALA A 67 8.96 -8.26 15.00
CA ALA A 67 7.62 -8.18 14.43
C ALA A 67 7.03 -9.58 14.12
N TRP A 68 7.87 -10.56 13.74
CA TRP A 68 7.44 -11.94 13.57
C TRP A 68 7.08 -12.59 14.93
N ALA A 69 7.86 -12.35 15.97
CA ALA A 69 7.56 -12.81 17.33
C ALA A 69 6.23 -12.23 17.84
N GLU A 70 5.99 -10.95 17.61
CA GLU A 70 4.75 -10.24 17.99
C GLU A 70 3.52 -10.77 17.26
N LEU A 71 3.64 -11.05 15.95
CA LEU A 71 2.55 -11.65 15.19
C LEU A 71 2.05 -12.94 15.83
N LEU A 72 2.98 -13.80 16.29
CA LEU A 72 2.67 -15.11 16.86
C LEU A 72 2.49 -15.09 18.38
N GLY A 73 2.79 -13.96 19.06
CA GLY A 73 2.71 -13.83 20.51
C GLY A 73 3.67 -14.74 21.26
N LYS A 74 4.80 -15.10 20.64
CA LYS A 74 5.82 -16.01 21.20
C LYS A 74 7.21 -15.39 21.05
N PRO A 75 8.12 -15.59 22.00
CA PRO A 75 9.49 -15.11 21.87
C PRO A 75 10.24 -15.87 20.77
N LEU A 76 11.21 -15.22 20.11
CA LEU A 76 11.94 -15.78 18.96
C LEU A 76 12.59 -17.13 19.25
N ASN A 77 13.11 -17.34 20.47
CA ASN A 77 13.74 -18.60 20.86
C ASN A 77 12.78 -19.80 20.88
N GLU A 78 11.47 -19.57 20.99
CA GLU A 78 10.45 -20.61 20.89
C GLU A 78 10.02 -20.89 19.44
N LEU A 79 10.29 -19.95 18.54
CA LEU A 79 9.94 -20.04 17.11
C LEU A 79 11.07 -20.67 16.28
N ILE A 80 12.33 -20.41 16.64
CA ILE A 80 13.51 -20.97 15.98
C ILE A 80 13.53 -22.51 16.18
N GLY A 81 13.79 -23.23 15.10
CA GLY A 81 13.77 -24.70 15.10
C GLY A 81 12.39 -25.33 14.86
N LYS A 82 11.33 -24.52 14.77
CA LYS A 82 9.97 -24.94 14.43
C LYS A 82 9.75 -24.95 12.93
N THR A 83 8.72 -25.66 12.49
CA THR A 83 8.21 -25.66 11.11
C THR A 83 6.86 -24.93 11.06
N ASP A 84 6.33 -24.73 9.85
CA ASP A 84 4.97 -24.16 9.70
C ASP A 84 3.92 -25.00 10.40
N LEU A 85 4.05 -26.34 10.37
CA LEU A 85 3.11 -27.26 11.03
C LEU A 85 3.11 -27.16 12.57
N ASP A 86 4.23 -26.70 13.16
CA ASP A 86 4.30 -26.47 14.61
C ASP A 86 3.65 -25.17 15.03
N LEU A 87 3.51 -24.21 14.11
CA LEU A 87 3.13 -22.83 14.42
C LEU A 87 1.74 -22.44 13.90
N PHE A 88 1.26 -23.09 12.84
CA PHE A 88 0.03 -22.72 12.14
C PHE A 88 -0.91 -23.93 11.96
N PRO A 89 -2.21 -23.71 11.72
CA PRO A 89 -3.13 -24.75 11.30
C PRO A 89 -2.63 -25.49 10.05
N GLU A 90 -2.97 -26.75 9.93
CA GLU A 90 -2.40 -27.65 8.91
C GLU A 90 -2.61 -27.14 7.47
N ASP A 91 -3.78 -26.61 7.16
CA ASP A 91 -4.11 -26.03 5.85
C ASP A 91 -3.26 -24.81 5.51
N VAL A 92 -3.06 -23.91 6.48
CA VAL A 92 -2.20 -22.73 6.36
C VAL A 92 -0.73 -23.15 6.21
N ALA A 93 -0.27 -24.08 7.03
CA ALA A 93 1.10 -24.59 6.98
C ALA A 93 1.43 -25.26 5.63
N LYS A 94 0.51 -26.08 5.09
CA LYS A 94 0.64 -26.68 3.76
C LYS A 94 0.73 -25.62 2.66
N PHE A 95 -0.12 -24.61 2.70
CA PHE A 95 -0.08 -23.50 1.76
C PHE A 95 1.26 -22.77 1.80
N PHE A 96 1.79 -22.45 3.00
CA PHE A 96 3.09 -21.80 3.13
C PHE A 96 4.22 -22.65 2.56
N ARG A 97 4.20 -23.96 2.86
CA ARG A 97 5.21 -24.88 2.34
C ARG A 97 5.16 -25.00 0.83
N GLU A 98 3.97 -25.02 0.24
CA GLU A 98 3.80 -25.00 -1.23
C GLU A 98 4.45 -23.76 -1.84
N LYS A 99 4.17 -22.55 -1.28
CA LYS A 99 4.76 -21.31 -1.77
C LYS A 99 6.28 -21.24 -1.57
N ASP A 100 6.81 -21.81 -0.49
CA ASP A 100 8.25 -21.96 -0.29
C ASP A 100 8.87 -22.85 -1.36
N GLN A 101 8.24 -24.00 -1.69
CA GLN A 101 8.72 -24.92 -2.71
C GLN A 101 8.66 -24.33 -4.13
N GLU A 102 7.60 -23.60 -4.47
CA GLU A 102 7.51 -22.86 -5.74
C GLU A 102 8.69 -21.88 -5.90
N MET A 103 9.05 -21.16 -4.83
CA MET A 103 10.17 -20.24 -4.82
C MET A 103 11.50 -20.98 -4.93
N LEU A 104 11.73 -22.03 -4.12
CA LEU A 104 12.96 -22.83 -4.11
C LEU A 104 13.20 -23.48 -5.48
N THR A 105 12.15 -24.00 -6.12
CA THR A 105 12.23 -24.66 -7.43
C THR A 105 12.57 -23.65 -8.54
N SER A 106 11.90 -22.48 -8.53
CA SER A 106 12.12 -21.46 -9.56
C SER A 106 13.40 -20.65 -9.32
N LYS A 107 13.96 -20.68 -8.11
CA LYS A 107 15.06 -19.83 -7.63
C LYS A 107 14.84 -18.35 -7.90
N ALA A 108 13.58 -17.93 -7.93
CA ALA A 108 13.18 -16.57 -8.21
C ALA A 108 12.30 -16.05 -7.09
N THR A 109 12.42 -14.76 -6.80
CA THR A 109 11.55 -14.06 -5.84
C THR A 109 10.09 -14.22 -6.25
N LYS A 110 9.24 -14.58 -5.31
CA LYS A 110 7.78 -14.69 -5.45
C LYS A 110 7.08 -13.73 -4.52
N ARG A 111 5.89 -13.30 -4.90
CA ARG A 111 5.03 -12.45 -4.10
C ARG A 111 3.61 -12.98 -4.14
N ASN A 112 2.98 -13.06 -2.98
CA ASN A 112 1.59 -13.48 -2.83
C ASN A 112 0.97 -12.85 -1.57
N GLU A 113 -0.35 -12.85 -1.51
CA GLU A 113 -1.07 -12.49 -0.30
C GLU A 113 -1.35 -13.73 0.54
N GLU A 114 -1.17 -13.61 1.85
CA GLU A 114 -1.36 -14.68 2.83
C GLU A 114 -2.28 -14.22 3.96
N ARG A 115 -3.18 -15.08 4.42
CA ARG A 115 -4.03 -14.83 5.59
C ARG A 115 -3.54 -15.64 6.76
N VAL A 116 -3.32 -14.97 7.87
CA VAL A 116 -2.88 -15.59 9.13
C VAL A 116 -3.73 -15.06 10.29
N SER A 117 -3.87 -15.85 11.34
CA SER A 117 -4.38 -15.35 12.63
C SER A 117 -3.19 -14.90 13.47
N ASN A 118 -3.25 -13.68 14.00
CA ASN A 118 -2.26 -13.21 14.95
C ASN A 118 -2.50 -13.79 16.36
N ALA A 119 -1.64 -13.43 17.31
CA ALA A 119 -1.74 -13.87 18.72
C ALA A 119 -3.08 -13.56 19.38
N ASP A 120 -3.76 -12.49 18.97
CA ASP A 120 -5.08 -12.09 19.47
C ASP A 120 -6.24 -12.81 18.76
N GLY A 121 -5.97 -13.73 17.84
CA GLY A 121 -6.96 -14.41 17.01
C GLY A 121 -7.56 -13.56 15.90
N LYS A 122 -7.00 -12.38 15.59
CA LYS A 122 -7.44 -11.53 14.51
C LYS A 122 -6.87 -12.01 13.18
N ASN A 123 -7.70 -12.03 12.14
CA ASN A 123 -7.24 -12.31 10.79
C ASN A 123 -6.45 -11.13 10.22
N ILE A 124 -5.20 -11.39 9.87
CA ILE A 124 -4.25 -10.45 9.27
C ILE A 124 -4.04 -10.86 7.81
N LEU A 125 -4.10 -9.89 6.91
CA LEU A 125 -3.74 -10.07 5.50
C LEU A 125 -2.32 -9.55 5.29
N LEU A 126 -1.44 -10.45 4.89
CA LEU A 126 -0.04 -10.17 4.64
C LEU A 126 0.25 -10.13 3.14
N ASP A 127 0.95 -9.11 2.70
CA ASP A 127 1.63 -9.07 1.40
C ASP A 127 3.04 -9.63 1.60
N THR A 128 3.25 -10.85 1.15
CA THR A 128 4.45 -11.64 1.42
C THR A 128 5.34 -11.73 0.19
N VAL A 129 6.60 -11.37 0.36
CA VAL A 129 7.68 -11.57 -0.61
C VAL A 129 8.59 -12.66 -0.10
N LYS A 130 8.77 -13.73 -0.87
CA LYS A 130 9.69 -14.83 -0.60
C LYS A 130 10.82 -14.81 -1.61
N THR A 131 12.06 -14.83 -1.13
CA THR A 131 13.27 -14.81 -1.96
C THR A 131 14.25 -15.89 -1.52
N PRO A 132 15.08 -16.45 -2.43
CA PRO A 132 16.12 -17.40 -2.04
C PRO A 132 17.09 -16.78 -1.04
N TRP A 133 17.29 -17.46 0.09
CA TRP A 133 18.39 -17.18 0.99
C TRP A 133 19.61 -17.93 0.51
N VAL A 134 20.67 -17.23 0.12
CA VAL A 134 21.86 -17.81 -0.49
C VAL A 134 23.11 -17.55 0.33
N ASP A 135 24.09 -18.44 0.26
CA ASP A 135 25.43 -18.25 0.82
C ASP A 135 26.31 -17.36 -0.10
N GLN A 136 27.56 -17.13 0.34
CA GLN A 136 28.55 -16.34 -0.42
C GLN A 136 28.93 -16.98 -1.77
N ASN A 137 28.68 -18.27 -1.96
CA ASN A 137 28.95 -19.02 -3.18
C ASN A 137 27.73 -19.11 -4.11
N GLY A 138 26.59 -18.52 -3.70
CA GLY A 138 25.34 -18.57 -4.45
C GLY A 138 24.53 -19.85 -4.22
N ASN A 139 24.90 -20.71 -3.26
CA ASN A 139 24.09 -21.89 -2.94
C ASN A 139 22.85 -21.47 -2.15
N THR A 140 21.71 -22.01 -2.51
CA THR A 140 20.47 -21.77 -1.79
C THR A 140 20.48 -22.47 -0.45
N LEU A 141 20.43 -21.72 0.63
CA LEU A 141 20.34 -22.20 2.01
C LEU A 141 18.88 -22.36 2.46
N GLY A 142 17.96 -21.65 1.80
CA GLY A 142 16.55 -21.67 2.17
C GLY A 142 15.75 -20.50 1.61
N VAL A 143 14.79 -20.05 2.39
CA VAL A 143 13.83 -19.00 2.07
C VAL A 143 14.00 -17.82 3.03
N LEU A 144 14.08 -16.61 2.51
CA LEU A 144 13.88 -15.38 3.25
C LEU A 144 12.48 -14.84 2.92
N GLY A 145 11.65 -14.63 3.94
CA GLY A 145 10.32 -14.05 3.83
C GLY A 145 10.27 -12.65 4.44
N ILE A 146 9.63 -11.72 3.73
CA ILE A 146 9.29 -10.37 4.22
C ILE A 146 7.79 -10.20 4.03
N CYS A 147 7.05 -9.94 5.12
CA CYS A 147 5.60 -9.84 5.09
C CYS A 147 5.16 -8.48 5.63
N ARG A 148 4.37 -7.77 4.86
CA ARG A 148 3.76 -6.50 5.26
C ARG A 148 2.30 -6.71 5.60
N ASP A 149 1.88 -6.25 6.77
CA ASP A 149 0.45 -6.21 7.11
C ASP A 149 -0.27 -5.17 6.24
N ILE A 150 -1.11 -5.65 5.33
CA ILE A 150 -1.96 -4.84 4.46
C ILE A 150 -3.43 -4.84 4.91
N THR A 151 -3.74 -5.43 6.07
CA THR A 151 -5.09 -5.47 6.63
C THR A 151 -5.70 -4.08 6.76
N PRO A 152 -5.00 -3.03 7.26
CA PRO A 152 -5.55 -1.70 7.37
C PRO A 152 -5.94 -1.12 5.99
N LYS A 153 -5.12 -1.35 4.96
CA LYS A 153 -5.42 -0.92 3.59
C LYS A 153 -6.65 -1.64 3.04
N SER A 154 -6.70 -2.97 3.17
CA SER A 154 -7.82 -3.78 2.71
C SER A 154 -9.14 -3.41 3.42
N ASN A 155 -9.09 -3.11 4.72
CA ASN A 155 -10.26 -2.63 5.46
C ASN A 155 -10.73 -1.26 4.96
N ASN A 156 -9.81 -0.33 4.74
CA ASN A 156 -10.13 0.99 4.20
C ASN A 156 -10.79 0.87 2.82
N GLU A 157 -10.28 0.03 1.92
CA GLU A 157 -10.86 -0.19 0.59
C GLU A 157 -12.28 -0.77 0.68
N ARG A 158 -12.53 -1.68 1.63
CA ARG A 158 -13.87 -2.22 1.88
C ARG A 158 -14.83 -1.14 2.41
N GLU A 159 -14.38 -0.32 3.35
CA GLU A 159 -15.18 0.78 3.90
C GLU A 159 -15.49 1.85 2.84
N VAL A 160 -14.52 2.19 1.99
CA VAL A 160 -14.72 3.13 0.88
C VAL A 160 -15.66 2.56 -0.16
N ARG A 161 -15.60 1.27 -0.45
CA ARG A 161 -16.59 0.61 -1.32
C ARG A 161 -17.99 0.74 -0.77
N ALA A 162 -18.19 0.47 0.53
CA ALA A 162 -19.47 0.65 1.19
C ALA A 162 -19.95 2.13 1.18
N ALA A 163 -19.04 3.09 1.37
CA ALA A 163 -19.36 4.51 1.26
C ALA A 163 -19.76 4.91 -0.17
N ASN A 164 -19.10 4.35 -1.18
CA ASN A 164 -19.46 4.53 -2.58
C ASN A 164 -20.86 3.95 -2.90
N ASP A 165 -21.18 2.78 -2.38
CA ASP A 165 -22.52 2.18 -2.54
C ASP A 165 -23.59 3.05 -1.85
N GLN A 166 -23.29 3.59 -0.67
CA GLN A 166 -24.16 4.56 0.02
C GLN A 166 -24.36 5.84 -0.78
N PHE A 167 -23.31 6.34 -1.44
CA PHE A 167 -23.41 7.50 -2.32
C PHE A 167 -24.39 7.24 -3.48
N TYR A 168 -24.28 6.11 -4.18
CA TYR A 168 -25.21 5.81 -5.28
C TYR A 168 -26.63 5.56 -4.79
N ALA A 169 -26.81 4.96 -3.62
CA ALA A 169 -28.12 4.84 -2.99
C ALA A 169 -28.71 6.23 -2.67
N ALA A 170 -27.90 7.14 -2.13
CA ALA A 170 -28.30 8.50 -1.84
C ALA A 170 -28.62 9.32 -3.11
N LEU A 171 -27.83 9.14 -4.17
CA LEU A 171 -28.07 9.74 -5.49
C LEU A 171 -29.42 9.29 -6.06
N ASN A 172 -29.72 8.00 -6.00
CA ASN A 172 -30.99 7.44 -6.47
C ASN A 172 -32.18 7.94 -5.63
N ALA A 173 -32.02 8.05 -4.31
CA ALA A 173 -33.04 8.65 -3.44
C ALA A 173 -33.28 10.12 -3.79
N MET A 174 -32.22 10.88 -4.09
CA MET A 174 -32.32 12.28 -4.51
C MET A 174 -33.13 12.42 -5.80
N PHE A 175 -33.03 11.51 -6.76
CA PHE A 175 -33.82 11.53 -8.00
C PHE A 175 -35.33 11.26 -7.78
N THR A 176 -35.72 10.79 -6.61
CA THR A 176 -37.14 10.72 -6.20
C THR A 176 -37.59 11.91 -5.34
N GLY A 177 -36.65 12.81 -5.00
CA GLY A 177 -36.88 14.02 -4.21
C GLY A 177 -36.42 13.90 -2.75
N GLU A 178 -35.78 12.78 -2.35
CA GLU A 178 -35.31 12.56 -0.98
C GLU A 178 -33.85 13.02 -0.85
N LEU A 179 -33.61 14.14 -0.14
CA LEU A 179 -32.30 14.79 -0.06
C LEU A 179 -31.47 14.36 1.17
N ALA A 180 -32.11 13.85 2.23
CA ALA A 180 -31.42 13.58 3.49
C ALA A 180 -30.22 12.59 3.35
N PRO A 181 -30.30 11.48 2.58
CA PRO A 181 -29.18 10.58 2.41
C PRO A 181 -27.97 11.25 1.74
N MET A 182 -28.20 12.16 0.76
CA MET A 182 -27.15 12.89 0.08
C MET A 182 -26.42 13.83 1.06
N ASN A 183 -27.14 14.55 1.89
CA ASN A 183 -26.57 15.38 2.94
C ASN A 183 -25.72 14.57 3.93
N ALA A 184 -26.10 13.30 4.18
CA ALA A 184 -25.41 12.47 5.15
C ALA A 184 -24.06 11.93 4.64
N ILE A 185 -23.91 11.66 3.33
CA ILE A 185 -22.68 11.07 2.78
C ILE A 185 -21.62 12.10 2.40
N TRP A 186 -21.99 13.33 2.09
CA TRP A 186 -21.04 14.40 1.77
C TRP A 186 -20.42 15.04 3.01
N SER A 187 -19.18 15.49 2.87
CA SER A 187 -18.58 16.47 3.79
C SER A 187 -19.28 17.82 3.66
N HIS A 188 -19.40 18.55 4.77
CA HIS A 188 -19.97 19.89 4.78
C HIS A 188 -18.90 20.98 4.87
N SER A 189 -17.68 20.68 4.44
CA SER A 189 -16.58 21.65 4.45
C SER A 189 -16.59 22.56 3.21
N ASP A 190 -15.84 23.65 3.28
CA ASP A 190 -15.74 24.61 2.18
C ASP A 190 -14.78 24.17 1.07
N ASP A 191 -13.98 23.13 1.30
CA ASP A 191 -13.00 22.62 0.36
C ASP A 191 -13.50 21.42 -0.49
N ILE A 192 -14.79 21.15 -0.46
CA ILE A 192 -15.40 20.13 -1.33
C ILE A 192 -15.75 20.70 -2.69
N SER A 193 -15.93 19.82 -3.67
CA SER A 193 -16.42 20.23 -4.99
C SER A 193 -17.27 19.15 -5.66
N ASN A 194 -18.22 19.60 -6.46
CA ASN A 194 -19.04 18.72 -7.30
C ASN A 194 -19.01 19.20 -8.75
N GLN A 195 -18.78 18.29 -9.65
CA GLN A 195 -18.81 18.50 -11.09
C GLN A 195 -19.65 17.40 -11.74
N GLY A 196 -20.95 17.43 -11.41
CA GLY A 196 -21.93 16.52 -12.00
C GLY A 196 -22.28 16.89 -13.43
N PRO A 197 -23.18 16.15 -14.07
CA PRO A 197 -23.58 16.39 -15.46
C PRO A 197 -24.40 17.66 -15.65
N PHE A 198 -24.87 18.27 -14.57
CA PHE A 198 -25.70 19.47 -14.61
C PHE A 198 -24.91 20.71 -14.15
N GLY A 199 -24.53 21.57 -15.11
CA GLY A 199 -23.95 22.87 -14.83
C GLY A 199 -22.45 22.90 -14.72
N ALA A 200 -21.91 23.96 -14.08
CA ALA A 200 -20.50 24.15 -13.85
C ALA A 200 -20.04 23.49 -12.54
N ARG A 201 -18.72 23.44 -12.34
CA ARG A 201 -18.14 23.03 -11.06
C ARG A 201 -18.68 23.92 -9.93
N MET A 202 -19.09 23.30 -8.86
CA MET A 202 -19.51 23.94 -7.61
C MET A 202 -18.48 23.65 -6.53
N ASP A 203 -18.10 24.66 -5.79
CA ASP A 203 -17.11 24.58 -4.72
C ASP A 203 -17.78 24.96 -3.39
N GLY A 204 -17.50 24.22 -2.33
CA GLY A 204 -18.02 24.36 -0.98
C GLY A 204 -19.43 23.78 -0.79
N TRP A 205 -19.73 23.40 0.46
CA TRP A 205 -21.00 22.75 0.79
C TRP A 205 -22.24 23.61 0.49
N GLU A 206 -22.17 24.92 0.68
CA GLU A 206 -23.31 25.80 0.41
C GLU A 206 -23.76 25.71 -1.05
N ALA A 207 -22.82 25.80 -1.99
CA ALA A 207 -23.11 25.72 -3.44
C ALA A 207 -23.53 24.31 -3.84
N VAL A 208 -22.82 23.28 -3.37
CA VAL A 208 -23.11 21.86 -3.67
C VAL A 208 -24.47 21.46 -3.13
N GLY A 209 -24.79 21.78 -1.87
CA GLY A 209 -26.08 21.47 -1.27
C GLY A 209 -27.24 22.23 -1.92
N ALA A 210 -27.03 23.47 -2.37
CA ALA A 210 -28.01 24.23 -3.13
C ALA A 210 -28.34 23.58 -4.49
N GLN A 211 -27.31 23.04 -5.16
CA GLN A 211 -27.48 22.30 -6.41
C GLN A 211 -28.25 21.00 -6.19
N PHE A 212 -27.93 20.22 -5.17
CA PHE A 212 -28.69 18.99 -4.86
C PHE A 212 -30.18 19.24 -4.59
N LYS A 213 -30.53 20.37 -3.95
CA LYS A 213 -31.93 20.77 -3.79
C LYS A 213 -32.64 20.99 -5.13
N LYS A 214 -31.95 21.59 -6.10
CA LYS A 214 -32.49 21.81 -7.45
C LYS A 214 -32.65 20.47 -8.18
N GLU A 215 -31.65 19.59 -8.11
CA GLU A 215 -31.68 18.27 -8.76
C GLU A 215 -32.77 17.37 -8.16
N ALA A 216 -32.90 17.35 -6.83
CA ALA A 216 -33.98 16.61 -6.16
C ALA A 216 -35.37 17.11 -6.60
N ALA A 217 -35.53 18.42 -6.81
CA ALA A 217 -36.80 19.01 -7.30
C ALA A 217 -37.14 18.61 -8.74
N MET A 218 -36.14 18.22 -9.56
CA MET A 218 -36.37 17.74 -10.93
C MET A 218 -37.06 16.39 -10.99
N LYS A 219 -36.93 15.56 -9.94
CA LYS A 219 -37.56 14.22 -9.84
C LYS A 219 -37.34 13.40 -11.09
N LEU A 220 -36.07 13.25 -11.47
CA LEU A 220 -35.67 12.53 -12.70
C LEU A 220 -36.15 11.08 -12.74
N GLY A 221 -36.40 10.50 -11.57
CA GLY A 221 -36.76 9.08 -11.44
C GLY A 221 -35.63 8.17 -11.92
N GLY A 222 -35.96 6.89 -12.13
CA GLY A 222 -34.97 5.90 -12.54
C GLY A 222 -33.91 5.61 -11.49
N SER A 223 -32.80 5.08 -11.94
CA SER A 223 -31.67 4.77 -11.07
C SER A 223 -30.34 4.88 -11.82
N ILE A 224 -29.29 5.22 -11.09
CA ILE A 224 -27.88 5.12 -11.55
C ILE A 224 -27.23 3.95 -10.84
N THR A 225 -26.55 3.11 -11.61
CA THR A 225 -25.72 2.01 -11.14
C THR A 225 -24.25 2.29 -11.46
N CYS A 226 -23.38 1.98 -10.52
CA CYS A 226 -21.92 2.07 -10.69
C CYS A 226 -21.37 0.73 -11.16
N LYS A 227 -20.80 0.69 -12.37
CA LYS A 227 -20.19 -0.51 -12.96
C LYS A 227 -18.67 -0.36 -13.04
N ASN A 228 -17.95 -1.50 -13.04
CA ASN A 228 -16.49 -1.54 -13.15
C ASN A 228 -15.76 -0.73 -12.07
N LEU A 229 -16.26 -0.80 -10.83
CA LEU A 229 -15.74 -0.03 -9.71
C LEU A 229 -14.32 -0.43 -9.33
N ILE A 230 -13.39 0.52 -9.43
CA ILE A 230 -12.03 0.45 -8.90
C ILE A 230 -11.97 1.32 -7.64
N VAL A 231 -11.38 0.80 -6.57
CA VAL A 231 -11.23 1.48 -5.28
C VAL A 231 -9.75 1.55 -4.91
N HIS A 232 -9.30 2.72 -4.51
CA HIS A 232 -7.99 2.92 -3.91
C HIS A 232 -8.14 3.71 -2.62
N ALA A 233 -7.72 3.13 -1.51
CA ALA A 233 -7.84 3.76 -0.20
C ALA A 233 -6.50 3.86 0.51
N GLY A 234 -6.14 5.09 0.89
CA GLY A 234 -5.09 5.39 1.85
C GLY A 234 -5.65 5.43 3.27
N ARG A 235 -4.90 6.02 4.20
CA ARG A 235 -5.31 6.15 5.61
C ARG A 235 -6.42 7.21 5.80
N HIS A 236 -6.33 8.32 5.09
CA HIS A 236 -7.19 9.49 5.29
C HIS A 236 -7.90 9.97 4.02
N LEU A 237 -7.41 9.56 2.86
CA LEU A 237 -7.95 9.92 1.56
C LEU A 237 -8.10 8.66 0.71
N ALA A 238 -9.18 8.59 -0.06
CA ALA A 238 -9.47 7.52 -0.98
C ALA A 238 -10.13 8.06 -2.24
N TYR A 239 -10.05 7.28 -3.32
CA TYR A 239 -10.82 7.58 -4.52
C TYR A 239 -11.42 6.30 -5.11
N THR A 240 -12.52 6.49 -5.83
CA THR A 240 -13.12 5.45 -6.67
C THR A 240 -13.27 5.98 -8.09
N VAL A 241 -13.16 5.06 -9.05
CA VAL A 241 -13.48 5.32 -10.45
C VAL A 241 -14.42 4.23 -10.95
N CYS A 242 -15.40 4.61 -11.75
CA CYS A 242 -16.37 3.68 -12.32
C CYS A 242 -17.03 4.25 -13.57
N VAL A 243 -17.94 3.46 -14.14
CA VAL A 243 -18.88 3.92 -15.17
C VAL A 243 -20.28 3.92 -14.58
N GLU A 244 -20.94 5.07 -14.65
CA GLU A 244 -22.34 5.25 -14.26
C GLU A 244 -23.26 4.88 -15.41
N HIS A 245 -24.22 4.02 -15.13
CA HIS A 245 -25.29 3.69 -16.06
C HIS A 245 -26.61 4.08 -15.44
N GLY A 246 -27.38 4.92 -16.17
CA GLY A 246 -28.72 5.32 -15.79
C GLY A 246 -29.76 4.45 -16.51
N GLU A 247 -30.76 4.02 -15.75
CA GLU A 247 -31.90 3.23 -16.24
C GLU A 247 -33.23 3.93 -15.88
N ASN A 248 -34.14 3.98 -16.85
CA ASN A 248 -35.50 4.52 -16.69
C ASN A 248 -35.54 5.97 -16.21
N MET A 249 -34.53 6.77 -16.52
CA MET A 249 -34.48 8.19 -16.15
C MET A 249 -35.23 9.04 -17.16
N THR A 250 -35.82 10.15 -16.66
CA THR A 250 -36.53 11.10 -17.52
C THR A 250 -36.11 12.54 -17.18
N ALA A 251 -35.88 13.36 -18.21
CA ALA A 251 -35.68 14.81 -18.06
C ALA A 251 -36.75 15.55 -18.88
N ALA A 252 -37.49 16.44 -18.26
CA ALA A 252 -38.64 17.15 -18.89
C ALA A 252 -39.63 16.18 -19.59
N GLY A 253 -39.88 15.03 -18.97
CA GLY A 253 -40.80 14.00 -19.49
C GLY A 253 -40.27 13.16 -20.65
N LYS A 254 -38.99 13.30 -21.01
CA LYS A 254 -38.36 12.50 -22.06
C LYS A 254 -37.35 11.52 -21.45
N PRO A 255 -37.29 10.26 -21.94
CA PRO A 255 -36.25 9.33 -21.54
C PRO A 255 -34.87 9.91 -21.80
N VAL A 256 -33.94 9.71 -20.84
CA VAL A 256 -32.52 10.04 -20.97
C VAL A 256 -31.68 8.79 -20.70
N GLU A 257 -30.69 8.61 -21.55
CA GLU A 257 -29.67 7.60 -21.36
C GLU A 257 -28.49 8.25 -20.63
N VAL A 258 -27.97 7.55 -19.62
CA VAL A 258 -26.82 8.00 -18.83
C VAL A 258 -25.73 6.96 -18.94
N SER A 259 -24.58 7.36 -19.47
CA SER A 259 -23.34 6.60 -19.46
C SER A 259 -22.20 7.59 -19.23
N HIS A 260 -21.73 7.70 -17.99
CA HIS A 260 -20.72 8.66 -17.58
C HIS A 260 -19.53 7.95 -16.96
N ARG A 261 -18.32 8.45 -17.22
CA ARG A 261 -17.17 8.10 -16.38
C ARG A 261 -17.27 8.93 -15.11
N ALA A 262 -17.11 8.25 -13.97
CA ALA A 262 -17.23 8.89 -12.67
C ALA A 262 -15.97 8.71 -11.83
N THR A 263 -15.63 9.76 -11.10
CA THR A 263 -14.58 9.76 -10.08
C THR A 263 -15.15 10.34 -8.80
N ASN A 264 -15.04 9.56 -7.71
CA ASN A 264 -15.40 9.98 -6.36
C ASN A 264 -14.16 10.04 -5.49
N ILE A 265 -13.98 11.12 -4.72
CA ILE A 265 -12.91 11.24 -3.74
C ILE A 265 -13.54 11.33 -2.36
N PHE A 266 -13.04 10.48 -1.45
CA PHE A 266 -13.51 10.39 -0.07
C PHE A 266 -12.40 10.80 0.88
N ARG A 267 -12.77 11.49 1.96
CA ARG A 267 -11.90 11.82 3.07
C ARG A 267 -12.44 11.20 4.36
N ARG A 268 -11.55 10.73 5.23
CA ARG A 268 -11.95 10.22 6.54
C ARG A 268 -12.13 11.38 7.50
N GLU A 269 -13.36 11.61 7.93
CA GLU A 269 -13.77 12.63 8.90
C GLU A 269 -14.46 11.95 10.08
N GLU A 270 -13.97 12.19 11.30
CA GLU A 270 -14.51 11.60 12.53
C GLU A 270 -14.70 10.07 12.45
N GLY A 271 -13.76 9.38 11.81
CA GLY A 271 -13.78 7.93 11.63
C GLY A 271 -14.64 7.42 10.47
N GLN A 272 -15.37 8.28 9.77
CA GLN A 272 -16.24 7.94 8.64
C GLN A 272 -15.68 8.45 7.32
N TRP A 273 -15.93 7.73 6.23
CA TRP A 273 -15.61 8.19 4.89
C TRP A 273 -16.70 9.13 4.38
N ARG A 274 -16.35 10.39 4.11
CA ARG A 274 -17.21 11.42 3.54
C ARG A 274 -16.78 11.76 2.13
N LEU A 275 -17.75 11.91 1.22
CA LEU A 275 -17.47 12.36 -0.14
C LEU A 275 -17.06 13.84 -0.10
N ILE A 276 -15.93 14.17 -0.74
CA ILE A 276 -15.41 15.53 -0.85
C ILE A 276 -15.32 16.01 -2.30
N HIS A 277 -15.37 15.07 -3.24
CA HIS A 277 -15.39 15.41 -4.66
C HIS A 277 -16.15 14.33 -5.45
N HIS A 278 -16.98 14.80 -6.36
CA HIS A 278 -17.62 13.98 -7.39
C HIS A 278 -17.44 14.65 -8.74
N HIS A 279 -17.00 13.84 -9.73
CA HIS A 279 -16.89 14.30 -11.10
C HIS A 279 -17.43 13.23 -12.03
N THR A 280 -18.27 13.68 -12.95
CA THR A 280 -18.73 12.87 -14.08
C THR A 280 -18.51 13.62 -15.40
N ASP A 281 -18.16 12.87 -16.44
CA ASP A 281 -18.04 13.42 -17.79
C ASP A 281 -18.64 12.48 -18.85
N LEU A 282 -19.06 13.08 -19.94
CA LEU A 282 -19.50 12.40 -21.15
C LEU A 282 -18.32 12.32 -22.13
N SER A 283 -18.13 11.15 -22.74
CA SER A 283 -17.21 11.02 -23.87
C SER A 283 -17.89 10.29 -25.03
N PRO A 284 -18.85 10.91 -25.71
CA PRO A 284 -19.63 10.26 -26.78
C PRO A 284 -18.77 9.74 -27.94
N GLN A 285 -17.57 10.32 -28.14
CA GLN A 285 -16.62 9.90 -29.18
C GLN A 285 -15.83 8.66 -28.80
N LEU A 286 -15.67 8.38 -27.49
CA LEU A 286 -14.97 7.19 -26.98
C LEU A 286 -15.94 6.03 -26.72
N ASP A 287 -17.21 6.31 -26.39
CA ASP A 287 -18.24 5.28 -26.20
C ASP A 287 -18.49 4.46 -27.46
N ASN A 288 -18.21 5.02 -28.64
CA ASN A 288 -18.28 4.32 -29.92
C ASN A 288 -16.99 3.57 -30.32
N ALA A 289 -15.93 3.63 -29.51
CA ALA A 289 -14.64 2.99 -29.82
C ALA A 289 -14.52 1.57 -29.24
N ASP A 290 -15.29 1.24 -28.21
CA ASP A 290 -15.26 -0.06 -27.53
C ASP A 290 -16.18 -1.13 -28.17
N ASP A 291 -17.00 -0.75 -29.18
CA ASP A 291 -17.88 -1.66 -29.95
C ASP A 291 -17.21 -2.24 -31.21
N LYS A 292 -15.85 -2.25 -31.30
CA LYS A 292 -15.15 -2.85 -32.44
C LYS A 292 -14.20 -3.94 -32.07
#